data_04f1eaa5e74539a7659bcad95a086df2
#
_entry.id   04f1eaa5e74539a7659bcad95a086df2
#
_cell.length_a   1.000
_cell.length_b   1.000
_cell.length_c   1.000
_cell.angle_alpha   90.00
_cell.angle_beta   90.00
_cell.angle_gamma   90.00
#
_symmetry.space_group_name_H-M   'P 1'
#
loop_
_entity.id
_entity.type
_entity.pdbx_description
1 polymer ?
#
loop_
_entity_poly.entity_id
_entity_poly.type
_entity_poly.pdbx_seq_one_letter_code
_entity_poly.pdbx_strand_id
1 'polypeptide(L)'
;MEKKEILKSLRINHLFSLFAATLVIVMFETGLLAKGALASVVQSGGIYVIEVVVVMLTVLLVPLAIKGFTGTLTKNLGCSEEEFLRLFARKGFQRIAILFIALLVNEFVYYGLDYTGSFYCGLLALGSLIYSYPTNMVLEEYLEKNRTK
;
A
#
# COMPACT_ATOMS: atom_id res chain seq x y z
N MET A 1 -1.60 -4.00 -24.84
CA MET A 1 -2.32 -4.53 -23.66
C MET A 1 -3.66 -3.83 -23.54
N GLU A 2 -4.76 -4.55 -23.48
CA GLU A 2 -6.09 -3.93 -23.42
C GLU A 2 -6.34 -3.26 -22.07
N LYS A 3 -7.06 -2.11 -22.07
CA LYS A 3 -7.44 -1.36 -20.84
C LYS A 3 -8.09 -2.24 -19.79
N LYS A 4 -8.95 -3.17 -20.23
CA LYS A 4 -9.65 -4.12 -19.36
C LYS A 4 -8.71 -5.08 -18.65
N GLU A 5 -7.67 -5.55 -19.31
CA GLU A 5 -6.67 -6.46 -18.74
C GLU A 5 -5.84 -5.79 -17.66
N ILE A 6 -5.42 -4.54 -17.91
CA ILE A 6 -4.67 -3.74 -16.92
C ILE A 6 -5.48 -3.55 -15.65
N LEU A 7 -6.72 -3.09 -15.78
CA LEU A 7 -7.59 -2.89 -14.63
C LEU A 7 -7.90 -4.19 -13.89
N LYS A 8 -8.15 -5.29 -14.63
CA LYS A 8 -8.37 -6.60 -14.03
C LYS A 8 -7.16 -7.04 -13.21
N SER A 9 -5.95 -6.91 -13.77
CA SER A 9 -4.71 -7.27 -13.08
C SER A 9 -4.48 -6.43 -11.82
N LEU A 10 -4.68 -5.10 -11.89
CA LEU A 10 -4.55 -4.22 -10.74
C LEU A 10 -5.58 -4.52 -9.65
N ARG A 11 -6.84 -4.82 -10.02
CA ARG A 11 -7.90 -5.21 -9.08
C ARG A 11 -7.60 -6.53 -8.38
N ILE A 12 -7.14 -7.51 -9.12
CA ILE A 12 -6.74 -8.81 -8.54
C ILE A 12 -5.61 -8.59 -7.53
N ASN A 13 -4.58 -7.84 -7.89
CA ASN A 13 -3.46 -7.54 -6.99
C ASN A 13 -3.91 -6.77 -5.74
N HIS A 14 -4.82 -5.80 -5.91
CA HIS A 14 -5.39 -5.04 -4.80
C HIS A 14 -6.19 -5.93 -3.84
N LEU A 15 -7.09 -6.77 -4.37
CA LEU A 15 -7.88 -7.71 -3.56
C LEU A 15 -6.99 -8.74 -2.87
N PHE A 16 -5.97 -9.25 -3.57
CA PHE A 16 -4.99 -10.15 -2.98
C PHE A 16 -4.24 -9.50 -1.81
N SER A 17 -3.85 -8.22 -1.94
CA SER A 17 -3.18 -7.48 -0.86
C SER A 17 -4.08 -7.33 0.36
N LEU A 18 -5.37 -6.99 0.17
CA LEU A 18 -6.34 -6.91 1.27
C LEU A 18 -6.58 -8.26 1.92
N PHE A 19 -6.75 -9.31 1.12
CA PHE A 19 -6.94 -10.68 1.63
C PHE A 19 -5.73 -11.15 2.43
N ALA A 20 -4.50 -10.91 1.93
CA ALA A 20 -3.28 -11.31 2.62
C ALA A 20 -3.10 -10.57 3.96
N ALA A 21 -3.38 -9.27 4.02
CA ALA A 21 -3.37 -8.50 5.26
C ALA A 21 -4.40 -9.04 6.26
N THR A 22 -5.64 -9.25 5.81
CA THR A 22 -6.68 -9.85 6.67
C THR A 22 -6.27 -11.24 7.20
N LEU A 23 -5.62 -12.06 6.36
CA LEU A 23 -5.13 -13.37 6.76
C LEU A 23 -4.08 -13.26 7.89
N VAL A 24 -3.16 -12.31 7.81
CA VAL A 24 -2.16 -12.06 8.86
C VAL A 24 -2.84 -11.70 10.19
N ILE A 25 -3.84 -10.81 10.16
CA ILE A 25 -4.63 -10.47 11.36
C ILE A 25 -5.28 -11.73 11.96
N VAL A 26 -5.95 -12.54 11.12
CA VAL A 26 -6.60 -13.78 11.57
C VAL A 26 -5.59 -14.75 12.18
N MET A 27 -4.39 -14.88 11.61
CA MET A 27 -3.35 -15.75 12.17
C MET A 27 -2.90 -15.32 13.57
N PHE A 28 -2.79 -14.02 13.83
CA PHE A 28 -2.50 -13.51 15.18
C PHE A 28 -3.69 -13.66 16.13
N GLU A 29 -4.91 -13.37 15.67
CA GLU A 29 -6.11 -13.47 16.52
C GLU A 29 -6.48 -14.93 16.88
N THR A 30 -6.22 -15.88 15.99
CA THR A 30 -6.43 -17.31 16.26
C THR A 30 -5.31 -17.97 17.07
N GLY A 31 -4.23 -17.23 17.37
CA GLY A 31 -3.09 -17.76 18.13
C GLY A 31 -2.14 -18.64 17.29
N LEU A 32 -2.31 -18.70 15.96
CA LEU A 32 -1.35 -19.36 15.06
C LEU A 32 0.01 -18.65 15.07
N LEU A 33 -0.01 -17.34 15.22
CA LEU A 33 1.18 -16.50 15.48
C LEU A 33 1.12 -15.96 16.91
N ALA A 34 2.23 -16.05 17.63
CA ALA A 34 2.30 -15.59 19.01
C ALA A 34 2.32 -14.06 19.11
N LYS A 35 1.35 -13.49 19.82
CA LYS A 35 1.36 -12.07 20.17
C LYS A 35 2.50 -11.77 21.14
N GLY A 36 3.15 -10.60 21.00
CA GLY A 36 4.26 -10.20 21.89
C GLY A 36 5.58 -10.95 21.65
N ALA A 37 5.67 -11.80 20.63
CA ALA A 37 6.87 -12.60 20.38
C ALA A 37 8.14 -11.76 20.21
N LEU A 38 8.04 -10.58 19.61
CA LEU A 38 9.17 -9.68 19.41
C LEU A 38 9.54 -8.93 20.72
N ALA A 39 8.58 -8.66 21.59
CA ALA A 39 8.81 -7.97 22.84
C ALA A 39 9.72 -8.78 23.78
N SER A 40 9.70 -10.11 23.70
CA SER A 40 10.56 -10.99 24.52
C SER A 40 12.01 -11.02 24.04
N VAL A 41 12.27 -10.66 22.78
CA VAL A 41 13.61 -10.72 22.14
C VAL A 41 14.28 -9.34 22.11
N VAL A 42 13.50 -8.29 22.01
CA VAL A 42 13.99 -6.91 21.86
C VAL A 42 14.09 -6.25 23.24
N GLN A 43 15.26 -5.70 23.55
CA GLN A 43 15.44 -4.90 24.78
C GLN A 43 14.57 -3.65 24.73
N SER A 44 14.14 -3.16 25.90
CA SER A 44 13.20 -2.03 26.03
C SER A 44 13.58 -0.77 25.22
N GLY A 45 14.89 -0.46 25.13
CA GLY A 45 15.36 0.66 24.31
C GLY A 45 15.22 0.41 22.80
N GLY A 46 15.36 -0.86 22.35
CA GLY A 46 15.18 -1.26 20.96
C GLY A 46 13.72 -1.20 20.51
N ILE A 47 12.79 -1.49 21.40
CA ILE A 47 11.34 -1.39 21.12
C ILE A 47 10.98 0.04 20.71
N TYR A 48 11.39 1.02 21.48
CA TYR A 48 11.13 2.44 21.17
C TYR A 48 11.70 2.86 19.81
N VAL A 49 12.90 2.40 19.47
CA VAL A 49 13.51 2.70 18.15
C VAL A 49 12.70 2.10 17.01
N ILE A 50 12.26 0.84 17.15
CA ILE A 50 11.42 0.18 16.13
C ILE A 50 10.10 0.94 15.95
N GLU A 51 9.46 1.34 17.04
CA GLU A 51 8.22 2.09 17.02
C GLU A 51 8.37 3.41 16.26
N VAL A 52 9.37 4.22 16.59
CA VAL A 52 9.63 5.49 15.93
C VAL A 52 9.92 5.28 14.43
N VAL A 53 10.75 4.29 14.09
CA VAL A 53 11.10 3.98 12.70
C VAL A 53 9.86 3.58 11.90
N VAL A 54 8.99 2.73 12.44
CA VAL A 54 7.79 2.25 11.74
C VAL A 54 6.77 3.37 11.53
N VAL A 55 6.56 4.22 12.54
CA VAL A 55 5.70 5.41 12.39
C VAL A 55 6.25 6.34 11.31
N MET A 56 7.54 6.67 11.35
CA MET A 56 8.19 7.53 10.35
C MET A 56 8.11 6.94 8.94
N LEU A 57 8.37 5.63 8.81
CA LEU A 57 8.21 4.92 7.53
C LEU A 57 6.80 5.05 6.98
N THR A 58 5.78 4.84 7.81
CA THR A 58 4.38 4.91 7.36
C THR A 58 4.01 6.32 6.91
N VAL A 59 4.41 7.34 7.71
CA VAL A 59 4.16 8.75 7.38
C VAL A 59 4.85 9.17 6.09
N LEU A 60 6.00 8.56 5.74
CA LEU A 60 6.71 8.80 4.48
C LEU A 60 6.15 7.98 3.32
N LEU A 61 5.93 6.68 3.52
CA LEU A 61 5.55 5.74 2.45
C LEU A 61 4.14 6.01 1.92
N VAL A 62 3.17 6.35 2.78
CA VAL A 62 1.79 6.59 2.35
C VAL A 62 1.68 7.80 1.39
N PRO A 63 2.17 9.00 1.71
CA PRO A 63 2.17 10.11 0.77
C PRO A 63 3.03 9.84 -0.48
N LEU A 64 4.16 9.15 -0.32
CA LEU A 64 5.02 8.79 -1.45
C LEU A 64 4.30 7.89 -2.45
N ALA A 65 3.54 6.89 -1.97
CA ALA A 65 2.75 6.00 -2.82
C ALA A 65 1.66 6.77 -3.60
N ILE A 66 0.94 7.67 -2.93
CA ILE A 66 -0.16 8.43 -3.53
C ILE A 66 0.37 9.52 -4.47
N LYS A 67 1.26 10.38 -3.97
CA LYS A 67 1.82 11.49 -4.77
C LYS A 67 2.76 10.99 -5.87
N GLY A 68 3.50 9.91 -5.63
CA GLY A 68 4.36 9.29 -6.64
C GLY A 68 3.58 8.75 -7.83
N PHE A 69 2.41 8.16 -7.60
CA PHE A 69 1.51 7.72 -8.66
C PHE A 69 0.98 8.91 -9.47
N THR A 70 0.30 9.85 -8.84
CA THR A 70 -0.30 11.01 -9.50
C THR A 70 0.75 11.89 -10.18
N GLY A 71 1.83 12.21 -9.49
CA GLY A 71 2.89 13.07 -10.02
C GLY A 71 3.61 12.48 -11.22
N THR A 72 3.84 11.16 -11.23
CA THR A 72 4.48 10.50 -12.39
C THR A 72 3.53 10.49 -13.60
N LEU A 73 2.26 10.18 -13.40
CA LEU A 73 1.28 10.20 -14.51
C LEU A 73 1.12 11.60 -15.09
N THR A 74 1.01 12.62 -14.23
CA THR A 74 0.84 14.02 -14.68
C THR A 74 2.07 14.54 -15.44
N LYS A 75 3.28 14.11 -15.07
CA LYS A 75 4.52 14.51 -15.76
C LYS A 75 4.67 13.86 -17.15
N ASN A 76 4.05 12.72 -17.37
CA ASN A 76 4.16 11.97 -18.61
C ASN A 76 2.89 12.05 -19.49
N LEU A 77 2.08 13.10 -19.31
CA LEU A 77 0.96 13.38 -20.20
C LEU A 77 1.46 13.79 -21.61
N GLY A 78 0.76 13.34 -22.65
CA GLY A 78 1.10 13.60 -24.05
C GLY A 78 1.93 12.49 -24.70
N CYS A 79 2.21 11.38 -24.01
CA CYS A 79 2.82 10.20 -24.62
C CYS A 79 1.76 9.34 -25.35
N SER A 80 2.23 8.33 -26.12
CA SER A 80 1.31 7.41 -26.80
C SER A 80 0.39 6.69 -25.82
N GLU A 81 -0.84 6.39 -26.23
CA GLU A 81 -1.84 5.73 -25.36
C GLU A 81 -1.30 4.41 -24.82
N GLU A 82 -0.53 3.67 -25.62
CA GLU A 82 0.04 2.39 -25.18
C GLU A 82 1.12 2.56 -24.11
N GLU A 83 2.00 3.53 -24.28
CA GLU A 83 3.04 3.86 -23.27
C GLU A 83 2.41 4.36 -21.98
N PHE A 84 1.36 5.19 -22.09
CA PHE A 84 0.64 5.69 -20.94
C PHE A 84 -0.03 4.57 -20.16
N LEU A 85 -0.67 3.62 -20.83
CA LEU A 85 -1.29 2.45 -20.19
C LEU A 85 -0.27 1.56 -19.47
N ARG A 86 0.91 1.34 -20.05
CA ARG A 86 2.01 0.61 -19.39
C ARG A 86 2.50 1.35 -18.16
N LEU A 87 2.66 2.67 -18.25
CA LEU A 87 3.06 3.50 -17.13
C LEU A 87 2.03 3.47 -16.00
N PHE A 88 0.74 3.60 -16.34
CA PHE A 88 -0.37 3.52 -15.38
C PHE A 88 -0.40 2.17 -14.65
N ALA A 89 -0.26 1.06 -15.39
CA ALA A 89 -0.19 -0.27 -14.80
C ALA A 89 0.99 -0.40 -13.83
N ARG A 90 2.20 -0.04 -14.27
CA ARG A 90 3.42 -0.12 -13.46
C ARG A 90 3.32 0.73 -12.19
N LYS A 91 2.86 1.98 -12.31
CA LYS A 91 2.74 2.89 -11.16
C LYS A 91 1.59 2.50 -10.24
N GLY A 92 0.49 2.00 -10.77
CA GLY A 92 -0.61 1.44 -9.99
C GLY A 92 -0.15 0.25 -9.16
N PHE A 93 0.63 -0.66 -9.75
CA PHE A 93 1.19 -1.81 -9.06
C PHE A 93 2.17 -1.38 -7.94
N GLN A 94 3.07 -0.43 -8.23
CA GLN A 94 4.00 0.10 -7.23
C GLN A 94 3.27 0.76 -6.05
N ARG A 95 2.21 1.53 -6.32
CA ARG A 95 1.38 2.16 -5.28
C ARG A 95 0.77 1.13 -4.35
N ILE A 96 0.11 0.10 -4.91
CA ILE A 96 -0.51 -0.97 -4.13
C ILE A 96 0.55 -1.70 -3.29
N ALA A 97 1.70 -2.05 -3.89
CA ALA A 97 2.77 -2.76 -3.20
C ALA A 97 3.35 -1.96 -2.01
N ILE A 98 3.61 -0.68 -2.20
CA ILE A 98 4.14 0.19 -1.12
C ILE A 98 3.14 0.28 0.04
N LEU A 99 1.85 0.50 -0.25
CA LEU A 99 0.81 0.59 0.78
C LEU A 99 0.60 -0.74 1.49
N PHE A 100 0.65 -1.86 0.76
CA PHE A 100 0.56 -3.19 1.33
C PHE A 100 1.74 -3.51 2.26
N ILE A 101 2.97 -3.19 1.86
CA ILE A 101 4.15 -3.36 2.72
C ILE A 101 4.03 -2.50 3.98
N ALA A 102 3.62 -1.23 3.84
CA ALA A 102 3.40 -0.36 5.00
C ALA A 102 2.35 -0.94 5.95
N LEU A 103 1.25 -1.50 5.43
CA LEU A 103 0.22 -2.16 6.22
C LEU A 103 0.78 -3.38 6.96
N LEU A 104 1.43 -4.31 6.26
CA LEU A 104 2.00 -5.51 6.87
C LEU A 104 3.02 -5.19 7.97
N VAL A 105 3.93 -4.24 7.74
CA VAL A 105 4.93 -3.85 8.74
C VAL A 105 4.23 -3.36 10.02
N ASN A 106 3.18 -2.54 9.89
CA ASN A 106 2.42 -2.06 11.04
C ASN A 106 1.67 -3.19 11.76
N GLU A 107 1.08 -4.16 11.03
CA GLU A 107 0.43 -5.34 11.61
C GLU A 107 1.43 -6.17 12.42
N PHE A 108 2.60 -6.48 11.85
CA PHE A 108 3.63 -7.26 12.56
C PHE A 108 4.19 -6.54 13.77
N VAL A 109 4.37 -5.22 13.73
CA VAL A 109 4.85 -4.45 14.90
C VAL A 109 3.77 -4.33 15.95
N TYR A 110 2.51 -4.10 15.55
CA TYR A 110 1.38 -4.06 16.47
C TYR A 110 1.24 -5.37 17.25
N TYR A 111 1.14 -6.49 16.57
CA TYR A 111 0.98 -7.79 17.22
C TYR A 111 2.26 -8.33 17.87
N GLY A 112 3.42 -8.04 17.30
CA GLY A 112 4.71 -8.53 17.79
C GLY A 112 5.24 -7.79 19.01
N LEU A 113 5.01 -6.48 19.11
CA LEU A 113 5.46 -5.61 20.20
C LEU A 113 4.31 -5.11 21.11
N ASP A 114 3.05 -5.42 20.76
CA ASP A 114 1.84 -4.89 21.42
C ASP A 114 1.82 -3.35 21.47
N TYR A 115 2.18 -2.71 20.35
CA TYR A 115 2.33 -1.26 20.27
C TYR A 115 1.16 -0.58 19.55
N THR A 116 0.39 0.19 20.33
CA THR A 116 -0.84 0.86 19.85
C THR A 116 -0.58 1.89 18.75
N GLY A 117 0.59 2.53 18.70
CA GLY A 117 0.94 3.48 17.64
C GLY A 117 0.94 2.85 16.25
N SER A 118 1.46 1.63 16.11
CA SER A 118 1.44 0.87 14.86
C SER A 118 0.03 0.50 14.42
N PHE A 119 -0.90 0.29 15.35
CA PHE A 119 -2.32 0.09 15.01
C PHE A 119 -2.91 1.29 14.25
N TYR A 120 -2.71 2.51 14.74
CA TYR A 120 -3.21 3.71 14.05
C TYR A 120 -2.51 3.94 12.69
N CYS A 121 -1.21 3.67 12.62
CA CYS A 121 -0.47 3.73 11.36
C CYS A 121 -0.95 2.66 10.37
N GLY A 122 -1.28 1.46 10.86
CA GLY A 122 -1.89 0.39 10.07
C GLY A 122 -3.26 0.79 9.50
N LEU A 123 -4.12 1.41 10.32
CA LEU A 123 -5.40 1.94 9.85
C LEU A 123 -5.24 3.02 8.76
N LEU A 124 -4.24 3.88 8.89
CA LEU A 124 -3.92 4.89 7.88
C LEU A 124 -3.45 4.25 6.57
N ALA A 125 -2.58 3.24 6.65
CA ALA A 125 -2.12 2.49 5.48
C ALA A 125 -3.27 1.71 4.82
N LEU A 126 -4.14 1.06 5.62
CA LEU A 126 -5.33 0.35 5.14
C LEU A 126 -6.31 1.29 4.44
N GLY A 127 -6.64 2.43 5.04
CA GLY A 127 -7.52 3.44 4.45
C GLY A 127 -6.95 3.96 3.12
N SER A 128 -5.64 4.19 3.06
CA SER A 128 -4.94 4.61 1.84
C SER A 128 -4.95 3.51 0.77
N LEU A 129 -4.81 2.25 1.17
CA LEU A 129 -4.92 1.11 0.27
C LEU A 129 -6.33 1.02 -0.30
N ILE A 130 -7.38 1.10 0.51
CA ILE A 130 -8.79 1.10 0.05
C ILE A 130 -9.05 2.26 -0.91
N TYR A 131 -8.61 3.47 -0.57
CA TYR A 131 -8.71 4.65 -1.44
C TYR A 131 -8.02 4.45 -2.79
N SER A 132 -6.97 3.66 -2.83
CA SER A 132 -6.18 3.38 -4.03
C SER A 132 -6.80 2.35 -4.97
N TYR A 133 -8.07 1.95 -4.75
CA TYR A 133 -8.75 0.96 -5.60
C TYR A 133 -8.78 1.40 -7.07
N PRO A 134 -8.34 0.55 -8.02
CA PRO A 134 -8.26 0.90 -9.44
C PRO A 134 -9.65 0.86 -10.09
N THR A 135 -10.23 2.05 -10.32
CA THR A 135 -11.53 2.22 -10.98
C THR A 135 -11.37 2.55 -12.46
N ASN A 136 -12.41 2.24 -13.25
CA ASN A 136 -12.47 2.65 -14.66
C ASN A 136 -12.43 4.18 -14.79
N MET A 137 -13.15 4.89 -13.90
CA MET A 137 -13.24 6.37 -13.92
C MET A 137 -11.86 7.02 -13.82
N VAL A 138 -11.02 6.53 -12.90
CA VAL A 138 -9.66 7.07 -12.72
C VAL A 138 -8.81 6.84 -13.97
N LEU A 139 -8.89 5.68 -14.59
CA LEU A 139 -8.14 5.40 -15.82
C LEU A 139 -8.61 6.30 -16.96
N GLU A 140 -9.93 6.43 -17.16
CA GLU A 140 -10.50 7.25 -18.24
C GLU A 140 -10.17 8.73 -18.05
N GLU A 141 -10.28 9.27 -16.85
CA GLU A 141 -9.90 10.64 -16.52
C GLU A 141 -8.44 10.95 -16.91
N TYR A 142 -7.52 10.04 -16.58
CA TYR A 142 -6.11 10.20 -16.94
C TYR A 142 -5.86 10.04 -18.44
N LEU A 143 -6.60 9.16 -19.14
CA LEU A 143 -6.49 9.02 -20.58
C LEU A 143 -7.01 10.25 -21.32
N GLU A 144 -8.10 10.84 -20.88
CA GLU A 144 -8.61 12.12 -21.42
C GLU A 144 -7.56 13.23 -21.23
N LYS A 145 -7.00 13.36 -20.04
CA LYS A 145 -5.93 14.33 -19.77
C LYS A 145 -4.68 14.08 -20.65
N ASN A 146 -4.38 12.84 -20.98
CA ASN A 146 -3.27 12.49 -21.85
C ASN A 146 -3.54 12.88 -23.31
N ARG A 147 -4.79 12.80 -23.78
CA ARG A 147 -5.20 13.15 -25.15
C ARG A 147 -5.30 14.66 -25.39
N THR A 148 -5.51 15.43 -24.31
CA THR A 148 -5.69 16.90 -24.39
C THR A 148 -4.38 17.67 -24.27
N LYS A 149 -3.26 16.98 -24.09
CA LYS A 149 -1.90 17.55 -24.08
C LYS A 149 -1.07 17.10 -25.26
#